data_31785dda70f2c36aa7c1cfe6a6a8c679
#
_entry.id   31785dda70f2c36aa7c1cfe6a6a8c679
#
_cell.length_a   1.000
_cell.length_b   1.000
_cell.length_c   1.000
_cell.angle_alpha   90.00
_cell.angle_beta   90.00
_cell.angle_gamma   90.00
#
_symmetry.space_group_name_H-M   'P 1'
#
loop_
_entity.id
_entity.type
_entity.pdbx_description
1 polymer ?
#
loop_
_entity_poly.entity_id
_entity_poly.type
_entity_poly.pdbx_seq_one_letter_code
_entity_poly.pdbx_strand_id
1 'polypeptide(L)'
;MIRFRCYFSMVVGFAIMSGSLVADAQIKVINQMTQPKLVKVYGSGGISGLHAYQSGFFVSPDGLIATTWSHVLDGETSVVTADGRKFKTEFVGMDPGLEVALLKIKSAKEACFSRKSILKTPFIGQQCFSLSNLFGIAVGDEQQSLMRGTVSAITKLDAQLGKYDSAYSGKVIVVDLIANNPGAAGGVLVDAGGKFIGMLGKELREKNTQTWLNYCIPAESIFESIDAIRSGERVENPKTKPATPFQLKLVGLELVPDVLQNTRPFVDDVIDESPASKQDIRLDDLILFVDRKPVRSIREVNAALSNIDRDRTISIVLRRGEQVLTKRLSRLDDK
;
A
#
# COMPACT_ATOMS: atom_id res chain seq x y z
N MET A 1 26.48 48.25 -29.21
CA MET A 1 25.40 47.60 -28.40
C MET A 1 24.91 46.24 -28.94
N ILE A 2 25.11 45.89 -30.18
CA ILE A 2 24.61 44.66 -30.82
C ILE A 2 25.47 43.40 -30.54
N ARG A 3 26.80 43.56 -30.34
CA ARG A 3 27.71 42.42 -30.07
C ARG A 3 27.53 41.74 -28.71
N PHE A 4 27.06 42.44 -27.68
CA PHE A 4 26.84 41.88 -26.35
C PHE A 4 25.58 41.00 -26.23
N ARG A 5 24.57 41.25 -27.05
CA ARG A 5 23.33 40.42 -27.07
C ARG A 5 23.52 39.04 -27.67
N CYS A 6 24.36 38.87 -28.68
CA CYS A 6 24.65 37.57 -29.29
C CYS A 6 25.42 36.62 -28.35
N TYR A 7 26.35 37.13 -27.57
CA TYR A 7 27.10 36.31 -26.59
C TYR A 7 26.23 35.82 -25.45
N PHE A 8 25.32 36.65 -24.95
CA PHE A 8 24.42 36.27 -23.86
C PHE A 8 23.41 35.18 -24.30
N SER A 9 22.87 35.28 -25.51
CA SER A 9 21.96 34.24 -26.06
C SER A 9 22.69 32.93 -26.33
N MET A 10 23.94 32.94 -26.73
CA MET A 10 24.75 31.74 -26.99
C MET A 10 25.14 31.03 -25.69
N VAL A 11 25.47 31.76 -24.63
CA VAL A 11 25.81 31.21 -23.30
C VAL A 11 24.57 30.60 -22.63
N VAL A 12 23.40 31.23 -22.74
CA VAL A 12 22.13 30.69 -22.20
C VAL A 12 21.72 29.43 -22.97
N GLY A 13 21.86 29.41 -24.29
CA GLY A 13 21.58 28.23 -25.11
C GLY A 13 22.47 27.04 -24.78
N PHE A 14 23.74 27.27 -24.52
CA PHE A 14 24.72 26.24 -24.14
C PHE A 14 24.46 25.70 -22.72
N ALA A 15 24.04 26.54 -21.78
CA ALA A 15 23.68 26.15 -20.42
C ALA A 15 22.40 25.29 -20.39
N ILE A 16 21.43 25.56 -21.28
CA ILE A 16 20.19 24.76 -21.38
C ILE A 16 20.50 23.37 -21.99
N MET A 17 21.33 23.29 -23.02
CA MET A 17 21.75 22.01 -23.61
C MET A 17 22.55 21.13 -22.64
N SER A 18 23.42 21.72 -21.81
CA SER A 18 24.19 20.97 -20.80
C SER A 18 23.30 20.39 -19.68
N GLY A 19 22.23 21.09 -19.31
CA GLY A 19 21.29 20.62 -18.29
C GLY A 19 20.51 19.34 -18.70
N SER A 20 20.09 19.22 -19.94
CA SER A 20 19.39 18.01 -20.44
C SER A 20 20.30 16.80 -20.55
N LEU A 21 21.53 16.97 -21.01
CA LEU A 21 22.54 15.90 -21.10
C LEU A 21 22.90 15.32 -19.72
N VAL A 22 22.99 16.16 -18.70
CA VAL A 22 23.26 15.73 -17.32
C VAL A 22 22.07 14.93 -16.75
N ALA A 23 20.83 15.35 -17.02
CA ALA A 23 19.64 14.64 -16.58
C ALA A 23 19.53 13.23 -17.19
N ASP A 24 19.77 13.09 -18.50
CA ASP A 24 19.74 11.80 -19.19
C ASP A 24 20.86 10.86 -18.72
N ALA A 25 22.06 11.39 -18.48
CA ALA A 25 23.17 10.63 -17.92
C ALA A 25 22.83 10.10 -16.51
N GLN A 26 22.17 10.89 -15.69
CA GLN A 26 21.74 10.49 -14.34
C GLN A 26 20.71 9.35 -14.40
N ILE A 27 19.71 9.43 -15.28
CA ILE A 27 18.70 8.38 -15.46
C ILE A 27 19.34 7.07 -15.89
N LYS A 28 20.30 7.12 -16.82
CA LYS A 28 21.06 5.95 -17.26
C LYS A 28 21.83 5.29 -16.11
N VAL A 29 22.45 6.08 -15.24
CA VAL A 29 23.17 5.59 -14.05
C VAL A 29 22.19 4.91 -13.08
N ILE A 30 21.05 5.54 -12.78
CA ILE A 30 20.01 4.95 -11.90
C ILE A 30 19.55 3.61 -12.46
N ASN A 31 19.28 3.54 -13.76
CA ASN A 31 18.86 2.30 -14.41
C ASN A 31 19.93 1.22 -14.27
N GLN A 32 21.18 1.51 -14.61
CA GLN A 32 22.29 0.56 -14.51
C GLN A 32 22.56 0.07 -13.08
N MET A 33 22.38 0.92 -12.07
CA MET A 33 22.58 0.56 -10.66
C MET A 33 21.41 -0.28 -10.10
N THR A 34 20.21 -0.12 -10.65
CA THR A 34 18.98 -0.69 -10.10
C THR A 34 18.58 -1.99 -10.80
N GLN A 35 18.67 -2.08 -12.12
CA GLN A 35 18.28 -3.26 -12.90
C GLN A 35 18.86 -4.59 -12.37
N PRO A 36 20.15 -4.69 -12.00
CA PRO A 36 20.71 -5.95 -11.51
C PRO A 36 20.10 -6.44 -10.18
N LYS A 37 19.38 -5.57 -9.47
CA LYS A 37 18.71 -5.90 -8.21
C LYS A 37 17.29 -6.41 -8.40
N LEU A 38 16.76 -6.39 -9.63
CA LEU A 38 15.37 -6.69 -9.94
C LEU A 38 15.23 -8.10 -10.49
N VAL A 39 14.05 -8.67 -10.28
CA VAL A 39 13.63 -9.93 -10.88
C VAL A 39 12.22 -9.82 -11.43
N LYS A 40 11.96 -10.59 -12.48
CA LYS A 40 10.64 -10.83 -13.04
C LYS A 40 10.11 -12.11 -12.42
N VAL A 41 8.94 -12.06 -11.81
CA VAL A 41 8.34 -13.19 -11.09
C VAL A 41 7.20 -13.75 -11.92
N TYR A 42 7.19 -15.05 -12.16
CA TYR A 42 6.18 -15.76 -12.93
C TYR A 42 5.59 -16.89 -12.13
N GLY A 43 4.27 -16.98 -12.10
CA GLY A 43 3.52 -18.10 -11.53
C GLY A 43 3.17 -19.15 -12.57
N SER A 44 2.58 -20.26 -12.13
CA SER A 44 2.17 -21.40 -12.98
C SER A 44 0.88 -21.17 -13.78
N GLY A 45 0.38 -19.94 -13.89
CA GLY A 45 -0.79 -19.61 -14.70
C GLY A 45 -2.07 -19.33 -13.92
N GLY A 46 -2.07 -19.49 -12.61
CA GLY A 46 -3.11 -18.99 -11.70
C GLY A 46 -4.56 -19.27 -12.08
N ILE A 47 -5.46 -18.42 -11.60
CA ILE A 47 -6.89 -18.45 -11.94
C ILE A 47 -7.08 -17.93 -13.36
N SER A 48 -7.89 -18.62 -14.18
CA SER A 48 -8.22 -18.22 -15.55
C SER A 48 -8.61 -16.73 -15.64
N GLY A 49 -7.92 -16.00 -16.53
CA GLY A 49 -8.15 -14.56 -16.76
C GLY A 49 -7.35 -13.60 -15.87
N LEU A 50 -6.53 -14.11 -14.94
CA LEU A 50 -5.59 -13.28 -14.18
C LEU A 50 -4.17 -13.38 -14.74
N HIS A 51 -3.43 -12.27 -14.63
CA HIS A 51 -2.03 -12.23 -15.05
C HIS A 51 -1.16 -13.03 -14.08
N ALA A 52 -0.32 -13.94 -14.64
CA ALA A 52 0.55 -14.81 -13.85
C ALA A 52 1.98 -14.27 -13.72
N TYR A 53 2.17 -12.96 -13.68
CA TYR A 53 3.47 -12.31 -13.54
C TYR A 53 3.40 -11.07 -12.65
N GLN A 54 4.52 -10.78 -12.01
CA GLN A 54 4.73 -9.57 -11.19
C GLN A 54 6.22 -9.25 -11.09
N SER A 55 6.56 -8.17 -10.41
CA SER A 55 7.94 -7.77 -10.14
C SER A 55 8.43 -8.26 -8.78
N GLY A 56 9.73 -8.29 -8.61
CA GLY A 56 10.39 -8.53 -7.33
C GLY A 56 11.80 -7.95 -7.33
N PHE A 57 12.45 -7.99 -6.18
CA PHE A 57 13.81 -7.49 -6.03
C PHE A 57 14.61 -8.25 -4.98
N PHE A 58 15.91 -8.34 -5.17
CA PHE A 58 16.81 -8.96 -4.22
C PHE A 58 16.98 -8.11 -2.97
N VAL A 59 16.90 -8.76 -1.81
CA VAL A 59 17.10 -8.16 -0.48
C VAL A 59 18.32 -8.74 0.25
N SER A 60 18.94 -9.77 -0.33
CA SER A 60 20.21 -10.29 0.14
C SER A 60 21.05 -10.87 -1.01
N PRO A 61 22.40 -10.93 -0.86
CA PRO A 61 23.29 -11.42 -1.91
C PRO A 61 23.16 -12.94 -2.18
N ASP A 62 22.58 -13.68 -1.25
CA ASP A 62 22.39 -15.13 -1.34
C ASP A 62 21.09 -15.54 -2.04
N GLY A 63 20.43 -14.59 -2.73
CA GLY A 63 19.27 -14.85 -3.57
C GLY A 63 17.92 -14.82 -2.85
N LEU A 64 17.79 -14.06 -1.73
CA LEU A 64 16.51 -13.77 -1.13
C LEU A 64 15.83 -12.63 -1.88
N ILE A 65 14.57 -12.82 -2.25
CA ILE A 65 13.78 -11.91 -3.08
C ILE A 65 12.54 -11.48 -2.30
N ALA A 66 12.27 -10.18 -2.29
CA ALA A 66 11.00 -9.63 -1.84
C ALA A 66 10.10 -9.34 -3.03
N THR A 67 8.82 -9.63 -2.89
CA THR A 67 7.76 -9.35 -3.86
C THR A 67 6.43 -9.14 -3.16
N THR A 68 5.39 -8.82 -3.88
CA THR A 68 4.03 -8.69 -3.33
C THR A 68 3.40 -10.09 -3.17
N TRP A 69 2.76 -10.35 -2.02
CA TRP A 69 1.91 -11.51 -1.84
C TRP A 69 0.67 -11.41 -2.72
N SER A 70 0.51 -12.31 -3.68
CA SER A 70 -0.58 -12.31 -4.67
C SER A 70 -0.85 -13.73 -5.18
N HIS A 71 -1.92 -13.88 -5.96
CA HIS A 71 -2.27 -15.13 -6.67
C HIS A 71 -1.17 -15.65 -7.61
N VAL A 72 -0.23 -14.82 -8.03
CA VAL A 72 0.93 -15.24 -8.84
C VAL A 72 1.79 -16.27 -8.09
N LEU A 73 1.76 -16.26 -6.77
CA LEU A 73 2.53 -17.14 -5.89
C LEU A 73 1.76 -18.41 -5.45
N ASP A 74 0.53 -18.64 -5.94
CA ASP A 74 -0.34 -19.75 -5.51
C ASP A 74 0.05 -21.13 -6.08
N GLY A 75 1.19 -21.24 -6.73
CA GLY A 75 1.67 -22.48 -7.32
C GLY A 75 3.18 -22.49 -7.48
N GLU A 76 3.67 -23.28 -8.43
CA GLU A 76 5.09 -23.23 -8.78
C GLU A 76 5.45 -21.85 -9.32
N THR A 77 6.41 -21.22 -8.67
CA THR A 77 6.89 -19.89 -9.03
C THR A 77 8.31 -19.96 -9.58
N SER A 78 8.58 -19.16 -10.59
CA SER A 78 9.91 -18.99 -11.18
C SER A 78 10.26 -17.52 -11.27
N VAL A 79 11.53 -17.20 -11.27
CA VAL A 79 12.03 -15.84 -11.48
C VAL A 79 13.03 -15.79 -12.62
N VAL A 80 13.06 -14.66 -13.30
CA VAL A 80 14.06 -14.32 -14.32
C VAL A 80 14.82 -13.09 -13.83
N THR A 81 16.13 -13.22 -13.69
CA THR A 81 17.03 -12.14 -13.29
C THR A 81 17.25 -11.14 -14.42
N ALA A 82 17.86 -10.00 -14.13
CA ALA A 82 18.11 -8.95 -15.13
C ALA A 82 19.01 -9.42 -16.29
N ASP A 83 19.87 -10.41 -16.05
CA ASP A 83 20.74 -11.04 -17.04
C ASP A 83 20.12 -12.29 -17.73
N GLY A 84 18.81 -12.51 -17.56
CA GLY A 84 18.05 -13.56 -18.23
C GLY A 84 18.15 -14.95 -17.61
N ARG A 85 18.88 -15.16 -16.51
CA ARG A 85 18.93 -16.47 -15.82
C ARG A 85 17.58 -16.80 -15.22
N LYS A 86 17.12 -18.03 -15.39
CA LYS A 86 15.84 -18.54 -14.85
C LYS A 86 16.09 -19.45 -13.65
N PHE A 87 15.31 -19.26 -12.59
CA PHE A 87 15.36 -20.06 -11.38
C PHE A 87 13.97 -20.46 -10.93
N LYS A 88 13.82 -21.70 -10.45
CA LYS A 88 12.68 -22.05 -9.60
C LYS A 88 12.88 -21.42 -8.23
N THR A 89 11.79 -20.99 -7.60
CA THR A 89 11.83 -20.37 -6.29
C THR A 89 11.32 -21.32 -5.21
N GLU A 90 11.85 -21.14 -4.00
CA GLU A 90 11.31 -21.70 -2.77
C GLU A 90 10.58 -20.57 -2.04
N PHE A 91 9.36 -20.83 -1.59
CA PHE A 91 8.60 -19.88 -0.77
C PHE A 91 9.16 -19.90 0.66
N VAL A 92 9.57 -18.72 1.17
CA VAL A 92 10.16 -18.59 2.51
C VAL A 92 9.11 -18.21 3.54
N GLY A 93 8.22 -17.28 3.18
CA GLY A 93 7.17 -16.80 4.08
C GLY A 93 6.51 -15.54 3.55
N MET A 94 5.51 -15.06 4.29
CA MET A 94 4.76 -13.85 3.93
C MET A 94 4.37 -13.04 5.15
N ASP A 95 4.16 -11.76 4.92
CA ASP A 95 3.46 -10.84 5.81
C ASP A 95 2.10 -10.49 5.18
N PRO A 96 1.01 -11.06 5.68
CA PRO A 96 -0.32 -10.81 5.12
C PRO A 96 -0.80 -9.37 5.38
N GLY A 97 -0.26 -8.70 6.39
CA GLY A 97 -0.61 -7.32 6.74
C GLY A 97 -0.04 -6.29 5.78
N LEU A 98 1.23 -6.45 5.39
CA LEU A 98 1.88 -5.62 4.37
C LEU A 98 1.72 -6.19 2.95
N GLU A 99 1.18 -7.39 2.80
CA GLU A 99 1.10 -8.11 1.53
C GLU A 99 2.49 -8.31 0.89
N VAL A 100 3.50 -8.59 1.71
CA VAL A 100 4.88 -8.89 1.30
C VAL A 100 5.09 -10.40 1.33
N ALA A 101 5.79 -10.93 0.33
CA ALA A 101 6.24 -12.31 0.31
C ALA A 101 7.76 -12.39 0.07
N LEU A 102 8.38 -13.40 0.64
CA LEU A 102 9.78 -13.74 0.42
C LEU A 102 9.91 -15.03 -0.36
N LEU A 103 10.71 -14.99 -1.42
CA LEU A 103 11.10 -16.11 -2.24
C LEU A 103 12.61 -16.30 -2.13
N LYS A 104 13.07 -17.54 -2.31
CA LYS A 104 14.49 -17.90 -2.29
C LYS A 104 14.87 -18.60 -3.60
N ILE A 105 16.02 -18.22 -4.15
CA ILE A 105 16.66 -18.95 -5.25
C ILE A 105 18.05 -19.44 -4.83
N LYS A 106 18.54 -20.49 -5.49
CA LYS A 106 19.90 -20.98 -5.31
C LYS A 106 20.86 -20.12 -6.15
N SER A 107 21.24 -18.98 -5.61
CA SER A 107 22.22 -18.07 -6.22
C SER A 107 23.11 -17.45 -5.15
N ALA A 108 24.24 -16.89 -5.57
CA ALA A 108 25.18 -16.21 -4.71
C ALA A 108 25.71 -14.94 -5.40
N LYS A 109 25.99 -13.91 -4.61
CA LYS A 109 26.55 -12.62 -5.07
C LYS A 109 25.60 -11.78 -5.92
N GLU A 110 24.29 -11.90 -5.70
CA GLU A 110 23.32 -11.03 -6.34
C GLU A 110 23.43 -9.59 -5.80
N ALA A 111 23.29 -8.62 -6.71
CA ALA A 111 23.12 -7.23 -6.32
C ALA A 111 21.76 -7.06 -5.61
N CYS A 112 21.72 -6.40 -4.46
CA CYS A 112 20.51 -6.31 -3.66
C CYS A 112 20.31 -4.94 -3.04
N PHE A 113 19.08 -4.67 -2.61
CA PHE A 113 18.80 -3.58 -1.68
C PHE A 113 19.06 -4.05 -0.25
N SER A 114 19.50 -3.13 0.59
CA SER A 114 19.79 -3.39 2.00
C SER A 114 19.28 -2.22 2.85
N ARG A 115 19.21 -2.39 4.17
CA ARG A 115 18.83 -1.29 5.08
C ARG A 115 19.71 -0.03 4.93
N LYS A 116 20.96 -0.19 4.47
CA LYS A 116 21.86 0.94 4.21
C LYS A 116 21.49 1.75 2.96
N SER A 117 20.75 1.12 2.03
CA SER A 117 20.28 1.76 0.79
C SER A 117 18.91 2.42 0.90
N ILE A 118 18.28 2.42 2.07
CA ILE A 118 16.95 3.00 2.29
C ILE A 118 17.02 4.53 2.32
N LEU A 119 16.07 5.17 1.66
CA LEU A 119 15.76 6.59 1.88
C LEU A 119 14.77 6.72 3.04
N LYS A 120 15.24 7.15 4.22
CA LYS A 120 14.43 7.19 5.44
C LYS A 120 13.31 8.23 5.42
N THR A 121 13.54 9.37 4.79
CA THR A 121 12.61 10.52 4.82
C THR A 121 12.33 11.04 3.41
N PRO A 122 11.50 10.36 2.63
CA PRO A 122 10.99 10.92 1.38
C PRO A 122 10.12 12.14 1.68
N PHE A 123 10.08 13.11 0.77
CA PHE A 123 9.28 14.33 0.91
C PHE A 123 8.42 14.59 -0.33
N ILE A 124 7.33 15.33 -0.16
CA ILE A 124 6.39 15.69 -1.24
C ILE A 124 7.11 16.61 -2.24
N GLY A 125 6.97 16.30 -3.54
CA GLY A 125 7.68 16.96 -4.62
C GLY A 125 9.06 16.36 -4.95
N GLN A 126 9.53 15.35 -4.19
CA GLN A 126 10.76 14.66 -4.47
C GLN A 126 10.68 13.87 -5.77
N GLN A 127 11.66 14.00 -6.65
CA GLN A 127 11.79 13.19 -7.84
C GLN A 127 12.06 11.73 -7.47
N CYS A 128 11.36 10.82 -8.15
CA CYS A 128 11.50 9.39 -7.95
C CYS A 128 11.42 8.61 -9.27
N PHE A 129 11.89 7.37 -9.24
CA PHE A 129 11.91 6.47 -10.39
C PHE A 129 11.35 5.11 -9.97
N SER A 130 10.38 4.62 -10.72
CA SER A 130 9.89 3.25 -10.55
C SER A 130 10.52 2.33 -11.58
N LEU A 131 10.86 1.11 -11.14
CA LEU A 131 11.32 0.05 -12.02
C LEU A 131 10.49 -1.20 -11.74
N SER A 132 9.90 -1.75 -12.80
CA SER A 132 9.01 -2.92 -12.72
C SER A 132 8.79 -3.55 -14.08
N ASN A 133 8.30 -4.78 -14.11
CA ASN A 133 7.97 -5.49 -15.34
C ASN A 133 6.54 -5.12 -15.81
N LEU A 134 6.36 -3.88 -16.27
CA LEU A 134 5.07 -3.38 -16.76
C LEU A 134 4.53 -4.29 -17.86
N PHE A 135 3.27 -4.71 -17.72
CA PHE A 135 2.55 -5.54 -18.69
C PHE A 135 3.27 -6.83 -19.10
N GLY A 136 4.25 -7.29 -18.32
CA GLY A 136 5.03 -8.51 -18.60
C GLY A 136 5.85 -8.43 -19.89
N ILE A 137 6.23 -7.24 -20.35
CA ILE A 137 6.95 -7.05 -21.61
C ILE A 137 8.39 -7.57 -21.59
N ALA A 138 9.02 -7.61 -20.41
CA ALA A 138 10.35 -8.18 -20.24
C ALA A 138 10.23 -9.65 -19.80
N VAL A 139 10.65 -10.57 -20.64
CA VAL A 139 10.50 -12.03 -20.43
C VAL A 139 11.82 -12.80 -20.34
N GLY A 140 12.91 -12.23 -20.82
CA GLY A 140 14.26 -12.79 -20.85
C GLY A 140 15.29 -11.88 -20.14
N ASP A 141 16.29 -11.43 -20.88
CA ASP A 141 17.32 -10.49 -20.45
C ASP A 141 16.97 -9.02 -20.69
N GLU A 142 15.76 -8.75 -21.25
CA GLU A 142 15.30 -7.39 -21.43
C GLU A 142 15.17 -6.67 -20.09
N GLN A 143 15.54 -5.41 -20.07
CA GLN A 143 15.43 -4.56 -18.91
C GLN A 143 13.97 -4.33 -18.54
N GLN A 144 13.71 -4.28 -17.25
CA GLN A 144 12.40 -3.85 -16.75
C GLN A 144 12.20 -2.36 -17.02
N SER A 145 10.93 -1.98 -17.18
CA SER A 145 10.56 -0.59 -17.48
C SER A 145 10.99 0.35 -16.37
N LEU A 146 11.51 1.52 -16.74
CA LEU A 146 11.81 2.62 -15.83
C LEU A 146 10.86 3.79 -16.13
N MET A 147 10.21 4.32 -15.11
CA MET A 147 9.36 5.50 -15.19
C MET A 147 9.84 6.56 -14.20
N ARG A 148 9.75 7.82 -14.59
CA ARG A 148 10.08 8.98 -13.77
C ARG A 148 8.81 9.67 -13.30
N GLY A 149 8.79 10.08 -12.04
CA GLY A 149 7.70 10.84 -11.44
C GLY A 149 8.16 11.58 -10.19
N THR A 150 7.19 12.01 -9.40
CA THR A 150 7.38 12.71 -8.12
C THR A 150 6.53 12.08 -7.02
N VAL A 151 6.97 12.24 -5.78
CA VAL A 151 6.16 11.93 -4.60
C VAL A 151 5.06 12.97 -4.49
N SER A 152 3.81 12.56 -4.70
CA SER A 152 2.63 13.44 -4.68
C SER A 152 2.05 13.62 -3.27
N ALA A 153 2.05 12.54 -2.47
CA ALA A 153 1.54 12.57 -1.10
C ALA A 153 2.17 11.48 -0.24
N ILE A 154 2.14 11.66 1.07
CA ILE A 154 2.50 10.66 2.07
C ILE A 154 1.31 10.57 3.03
N THR A 155 0.61 9.44 3.03
CA THR A 155 -0.67 9.29 3.74
C THR A 155 -0.87 7.86 4.23
N LYS A 156 -1.99 7.59 4.90
CA LYS A 156 -2.45 6.23 5.18
C LYS A 156 -3.27 5.71 4.00
N LEU A 157 -3.08 4.44 3.67
CA LEU A 157 -3.84 3.79 2.61
C LEU A 157 -5.28 3.53 3.09
N ASP A 158 -6.26 3.98 2.32
CA ASP A 158 -7.66 3.61 2.41
C ASP A 158 -8.17 3.21 1.03
N ALA A 159 -8.02 1.93 0.72
CA ALA A 159 -8.19 1.42 -0.63
C ALA A 159 -8.86 0.05 -0.66
N GLN A 160 -9.35 -0.33 -1.84
CA GLN A 160 -10.03 -1.60 -2.07
C GLN A 160 -9.62 -2.24 -3.41
N LEU A 161 -9.73 -3.57 -3.47
CA LEU A 161 -9.67 -4.36 -4.68
C LEU A 161 -11.08 -4.92 -4.97
N GLY A 162 -11.77 -4.33 -5.94
CA GLY A 162 -13.19 -4.67 -6.20
C GLY A 162 -14.08 -4.36 -4.99
N LYS A 163 -14.66 -5.39 -4.37
CA LYS A 163 -15.52 -5.29 -3.17
C LYS A 163 -14.77 -5.49 -1.84
N TYR A 164 -13.48 -5.81 -1.90
CA TYR A 164 -12.69 -6.17 -0.72
C TYR A 164 -11.73 -5.05 -0.35
N ASP A 165 -11.67 -4.75 0.94
CA ASP A 165 -10.69 -3.83 1.48
C ASP A 165 -9.26 -4.35 1.28
N SER A 166 -8.31 -3.45 0.99
CA SER A 166 -6.89 -3.80 1.02
C SER A 166 -6.49 -4.36 2.39
N ALA A 167 -5.66 -5.39 2.43
CA ALA A 167 -5.12 -5.91 3.69
C ALA A 167 -4.27 -4.86 4.40
N TYR A 168 -3.46 -4.11 3.67
CA TYR A 168 -2.64 -3.03 4.19
C TYR A 168 -3.45 -1.74 4.31
N SER A 169 -3.34 -1.08 5.45
CA SER A 169 -3.94 0.24 5.74
C SER A 169 -2.95 1.20 6.40
N GLY A 170 -1.66 0.90 6.31
CA GLY A 170 -0.57 1.69 6.88
C GLY A 170 -0.18 2.90 6.04
N LYS A 171 0.99 3.45 6.34
CA LYS A 171 1.58 4.59 5.63
C LYS A 171 1.98 4.19 4.21
N VAL A 172 1.61 4.99 3.22
CA VAL A 172 2.01 4.84 1.81
C VAL A 172 2.56 6.13 1.26
N ILE A 173 3.35 6.00 0.21
CA ILE A 173 3.86 7.10 -0.60
C ILE A 173 3.14 7.04 -1.94
N VAL A 174 2.31 8.06 -2.21
CA VAL A 174 1.58 8.22 -3.46
C VAL A 174 2.46 8.95 -4.46
N VAL A 175 2.43 8.49 -5.70
CA VAL A 175 3.28 9.00 -6.80
C VAL A 175 2.45 9.37 -8.04
N ASP A 176 2.98 10.24 -8.88
CA ASP A 176 2.33 10.69 -10.12
C ASP A 176 2.77 9.90 -11.37
N LEU A 177 3.45 8.77 -11.17
CA LEU A 177 3.83 7.84 -12.24
C LEU A 177 2.89 6.63 -12.29
N ILE A 178 2.84 5.93 -13.42
CA ILE A 178 1.99 4.75 -13.57
C ILE A 178 2.62 3.56 -12.82
N ALA A 179 2.09 3.26 -11.64
CA ALA A 179 2.49 2.09 -10.83
C ALA A 179 1.34 1.09 -10.65
N ASN A 180 0.16 1.41 -11.19
CA ASN A 180 -1.05 0.63 -11.07
C ASN A 180 -1.36 -0.06 -12.41
N ASN A 181 -0.69 -1.17 -12.65
CA ASN A 181 -0.84 -1.96 -13.87
C ASN A 181 -0.33 -3.38 -13.63
N PRO A 182 -0.75 -4.36 -14.46
CA PRO A 182 -0.25 -5.73 -14.38
C PRO A 182 1.28 -5.75 -14.45
N GLY A 183 1.89 -6.46 -13.52
CA GLY A 183 3.33 -6.62 -13.43
C GLY A 183 4.07 -5.56 -12.62
N ALA A 184 3.46 -4.42 -12.28
CA ALA A 184 4.10 -3.39 -11.48
C ALA A 184 4.26 -3.79 -10.01
N ALA A 185 3.28 -4.52 -9.46
CA ALA A 185 3.29 -4.96 -8.07
C ALA A 185 4.57 -5.71 -7.70
N GLY A 186 5.19 -5.36 -6.58
CA GLY A 186 6.49 -5.89 -6.17
C GLY A 186 7.69 -5.22 -6.82
N GLY A 187 7.50 -4.26 -7.73
CA GLY A 187 8.56 -3.41 -8.28
C GLY A 187 9.09 -2.42 -7.25
N VAL A 188 10.08 -1.66 -7.62
CA VAL A 188 10.77 -0.74 -6.71
C VAL A 188 10.54 0.72 -7.07
N LEU A 189 10.53 1.57 -6.05
CA LEU A 189 10.64 3.01 -6.17
C LEU A 189 11.98 3.44 -5.58
N VAL A 190 12.77 4.23 -6.33
CA VAL A 190 14.06 4.75 -5.90
C VAL A 190 14.15 6.26 -6.11
N ASP A 191 15.04 6.94 -5.38
CA ASP A 191 15.34 8.36 -5.59
C ASP A 191 16.36 8.56 -6.73
N ALA A 192 16.71 9.82 -7.00
CA ALA A 192 17.69 10.21 -7.99
C ALA A 192 19.13 9.73 -7.68
N GLY A 193 19.39 9.25 -6.46
CA GLY A 193 20.64 8.62 -6.05
C GLY A 193 20.61 7.09 -6.06
N GLY A 194 19.49 6.48 -6.48
CA GLY A 194 19.28 5.01 -6.46
C GLY A 194 18.99 4.45 -5.06
N LYS A 195 18.67 5.31 -4.08
CA LYS A 195 18.24 4.85 -2.76
C LYS A 195 16.81 4.33 -2.80
N PHE A 196 16.56 3.24 -2.11
CA PHE A 196 15.28 2.56 -2.07
C PHE A 196 14.26 3.36 -1.24
N ILE A 197 13.19 3.81 -1.90
CA ILE A 197 12.05 4.52 -1.27
C ILE A 197 11.00 3.54 -0.81
N GLY A 198 10.70 2.50 -1.60
CA GLY A 198 9.68 1.51 -1.24
C GLY A 198 9.34 0.53 -2.37
N MET A 199 8.48 -0.42 -2.05
CA MET A 199 7.96 -1.43 -2.97
C MET A 199 6.63 -0.97 -3.56
N LEU A 200 6.46 -1.07 -4.87
CA LEU A 200 5.20 -0.77 -5.55
C LEU A 200 4.11 -1.73 -5.08
N GLY A 201 2.95 -1.16 -4.75
CA GLY A 201 1.80 -1.89 -4.25
C GLY A 201 0.99 -2.57 -5.35
N LYS A 202 -0.10 -3.23 -4.95
CA LYS A 202 -1.07 -3.87 -5.84
C LYS A 202 -1.94 -2.85 -6.56
N GLU A 203 -2.64 -3.33 -7.58
CA GLU A 203 -3.67 -2.56 -8.28
C GLU A 203 -4.88 -2.32 -7.38
N LEU A 204 -4.93 -1.17 -6.72
CA LEU A 204 -6.00 -0.79 -5.81
C LEU A 204 -6.69 0.49 -6.28
N ARG A 205 -7.95 0.66 -5.86
CA ARG A 205 -8.73 1.89 -6.03
C ARG A 205 -9.00 2.54 -4.68
N GLU A 206 -8.98 3.86 -4.66
CA GLU A 206 -9.48 4.64 -3.52
C GLU A 206 -10.98 4.38 -3.36
N LYS A 207 -11.44 4.18 -2.11
CA LYS A 207 -12.81 3.70 -1.82
C LYS A 207 -13.92 4.63 -2.26
N ASN A 208 -13.75 5.92 -2.06
CA ASN A 208 -14.80 6.92 -2.29
C ASN A 208 -14.87 7.34 -3.75
N THR A 209 -13.73 7.61 -4.37
CA THR A 209 -13.64 8.15 -5.74
C THR A 209 -13.50 7.07 -6.80
N GLN A 210 -13.18 5.83 -6.40
CA GLN A 210 -12.86 4.72 -7.29
C GLN A 210 -11.67 5.00 -8.22
N THR A 211 -10.86 5.99 -7.89
CA THR A 211 -9.65 6.34 -8.63
C THR A 211 -8.56 5.32 -8.37
N TRP A 212 -7.86 4.93 -9.42
CA TRP A 212 -6.70 4.05 -9.32
C TRP A 212 -5.57 4.73 -8.55
N LEU A 213 -4.96 3.99 -7.62
CA LEU A 213 -3.87 4.49 -6.79
C LEU A 213 -2.52 4.05 -7.34
N ASN A 214 -1.63 5.02 -7.54
CA ASN A 214 -0.22 4.78 -7.80
C ASN A 214 0.54 5.03 -6.49
N TYR A 215 1.00 3.96 -5.85
CA TYR A 215 1.60 4.06 -4.53
C TYR A 215 2.71 3.02 -4.31
N CYS A 216 3.55 3.27 -3.31
CA CYS A 216 4.45 2.28 -2.78
C CYS A 216 4.35 2.18 -1.24
N ILE A 217 4.68 1.01 -0.74
CA ILE A 217 4.86 0.73 0.68
C ILE A 217 6.27 1.17 1.06
N PRO A 218 6.46 1.97 2.13
CA PRO A 218 7.78 2.50 2.50
C PRO A 218 8.82 1.41 2.73
N ALA A 219 10.05 1.66 2.29
CA ALA A 219 11.17 0.72 2.39
C ALA A 219 11.44 0.24 3.82
N GLU A 220 11.26 1.11 4.82
CA GLU A 220 11.46 0.76 6.23
C GLU A 220 10.50 -0.34 6.67
N SER A 221 9.19 -0.18 6.39
CA SER A 221 8.16 -1.19 6.68
C SER A 221 8.42 -2.51 5.95
N ILE A 222 8.90 -2.46 4.70
CA ILE A 222 9.27 -3.65 3.94
C ILE A 222 10.41 -4.42 4.63
N PHE A 223 11.46 -3.74 5.07
CA PHE A 223 12.59 -4.41 5.74
C PHE A 223 12.24 -4.88 7.16
N GLU A 224 11.33 -4.22 7.87
CA GLU A 224 10.78 -4.72 9.13
C GLU A 224 10.04 -6.04 8.92
N SER A 225 9.18 -6.09 7.91
CA SER A 225 8.45 -7.29 7.51
C SER A 225 9.39 -8.43 7.09
N ILE A 226 10.44 -8.13 6.30
CA ILE A 226 11.45 -9.12 5.90
C ILE A 226 12.13 -9.73 7.13
N ASP A 227 12.51 -8.93 8.11
CA ASP A 227 13.15 -9.44 9.32
C ASP A 227 12.20 -10.28 10.15
N ALA A 228 10.93 -9.88 10.31
CA ALA A 228 9.90 -10.66 10.98
C ALA A 228 9.67 -12.03 10.30
N ILE A 229 9.55 -12.06 8.97
CA ILE A 229 9.42 -13.33 8.24
C ILE A 229 10.65 -14.22 8.43
N ARG A 230 11.87 -13.67 8.39
CA ARG A 230 13.13 -14.42 8.56
C ARG A 230 13.32 -14.96 9.97
N SER A 231 12.85 -14.25 10.99
CA SER A 231 12.90 -14.72 12.38
C SER A 231 11.87 -15.81 12.68
N GLY A 232 10.96 -16.09 11.75
CA GLY A 232 9.83 -17.00 11.96
C GLY A 232 8.78 -16.40 12.91
N GLU A 233 8.84 -15.10 13.17
CA GLU A 233 7.83 -14.40 13.93
C GLU A 233 6.52 -14.42 13.14
N ARG A 234 5.44 -14.86 13.78
CA ARG A 234 4.14 -14.90 13.13
C ARG A 234 3.65 -13.46 12.96
N VAL A 235 3.79 -12.93 11.76
CA VAL A 235 3.22 -11.62 11.43
C VAL A 235 1.70 -11.76 11.46
N GLU A 236 1.08 -11.20 12.49
CA GLU A 236 -0.37 -11.21 12.61
C GLU A 236 -0.99 -10.37 11.50
N ASN A 237 -2.00 -10.92 10.83
CA ASN A 237 -2.80 -10.15 9.89
C ASN A 237 -3.56 -9.07 10.71
N PRO A 238 -3.29 -7.77 10.55
CA PRO A 238 -3.97 -6.73 11.31
C PRO A 238 -5.49 -6.69 11.06
N LYS A 239 -5.98 -7.49 10.11
CA LYS A 239 -7.41 -7.69 9.80
C LYS A 239 -7.95 -9.05 10.23
N THR A 240 -7.25 -9.81 11.07
CA THR A 240 -7.91 -10.90 11.79
C THR A 240 -9.03 -10.26 12.61
N LYS A 241 -10.28 -10.60 12.29
CA LYS A 241 -11.41 -10.11 13.09
C LYS A 241 -11.12 -10.45 14.54
N PRO A 242 -11.27 -9.51 15.46
CA PRO A 242 -11.07 -9.79 16.86
C PRO A 242 -11.96 -10.98 17.29
N ALA A 243 -11.44 -11.84 18.16
CA ALA A 243 -12.19 -12.98 18.67
C ALA A 243 -13.51 -12.52 19.33
N THR A 244 -13.51 -11.30 19.84
CA THR A 244 -14.65 -10.64 20.49
C THR A 244 -14.87 -9.28 19.84
N PRO A 245 -15.66 -9.19 18.74
CA PRO A 245 -15.92 -7.94 18.06
C PRO A 245 -16.78 -6.99 18.91
N PHE A 246 -16.55 -5.69 18.69
CA PHE A 246 -17.36 -4.66 19.33
C PHE A 246 -18.81 -4.72 18.83
N GLN A 247 -19.76 -4.60 19.77
CA GLN A 247 -21.19 -4.52 19.47
C GLN A 247 -21.77 -3.29 20.17
N LEU A 248 -22.68 -2.59 19.52
CA LEU A 248 -23.33 -1.41 20.10
C LEU A 248 -24.10 -1.72 21.40
N LYS A 249 -24.63 -2.94 21.54
CA LYS A 249 -25.27 -3.41 22.78
C LYS A 249 -24.37 -3.37 24.00
N LEU A 250 -23.03 -3.50 23.82
CA LEU A 250 -22.05 -3.42 24.92
C LEU A 250 -21.97 -2.02 25.53
N VAL A 251 -22.43 -1.03 24.80
CA VAL A 251 -22.44 0.39 25.23
C VAL A 251 -23.88 0.90 25.44
N GLY A 252 -24.86 0.01 25.39
CA GLY A 252 -26.27 0.34 25.60
C GLY A 252 -26.91 1.11 24.47
N LEU A 253 -26.54 0.80 23.23
CA LEU A 253 -27.08 1.46 22.03
C LEU A 253 -27.74 0.43 21.10
N GLU A 254 -28.96 0.67 20.70
CA GLU A 254 -29.66 -0.10 19.69
C GLU A 254 -30.01 0.78 18.48
N LEU A 255 -29.89 0.19 17.28
CA LEU A 255 -30.28 0.86 16.03
C LEU A 255 -31.60 0.30 15.54
N VAL A 256 -32.30 1.09 14.73
CA VAL A 256 -33.52 0.66 14.04
C VAL A 256 -33.31 -0.68 13.32
N PRO A 257 -34.32 -1.52 13.16
CA PRO A 257 -34.19 -2.84 12.50
C PRO A 257 -33.67 -2.72 11.06
N ASP A 258 -32.71 -3.57 10.67
CA ASP A 258 -32.14 -3.63 9.30
C ASP A 258 -33.10 -4.35 8.34
N VAL A 259 -34.19 -3.67 7.96
CA VAL A 259 -35.24 -4.22 7.11
C VAL A 259 -34.93 -4.14 5.62
N LEU A 260 -34.21 -3.08 5.19
CA LEU A 260 -33.84 -2.83 3.80
C LEU A 260 -32.34 -2.89 3.59
N GLN A 261 -31.89 -3.13 2.36
CA GLN A 261 -30.45 -3.21 2.06
C GLN A 261 -29.65 -1.98 2.47
N ASN A 262 -30.30 -0.80 2.52
CA ASN A 262 -29.68 0.47 2.86
C ASN A 262 -30.43 1.19 3.99
N THR A 263 -30.91 0.44 5.01
CA THR A 263 -31.52 1.05 6.19
C THR A 263 -30.51 1.97 6.87
N ARG A 264 -30.85 3.25 7.01
CA ARG A 264 -29.96 4.22 7.64
C ARG A 264 -29.78 3.94 9.13
N PRO A 265 -28.58 4.12 9.69
CA PRO A 265 -28.28 3.75 11.07
C PRO A 265 -28.74 4.83 12.06
N PHE A 266 -30.07 4.94 12.22
CA PHE A 266 -30.67 5.75 13.26
C PHE A 266 -30.66 5.00 14.59
N VAL A 267 -30.46 5.73 15.68
CA VAL A 267 -30.59 5.23 17.05
C VAL A 267 -32.06 5.00 17.35
N ASP A 268 -32.41 3.78 17.72
CA ASP A 268 -33.76 3.33 18.08
C ASP A 268 -33.96 3.34 19.59
N ASP A 269 -32.94 2.91 20.36
CA ASP A 269 -33.01 2.89 21.81
C ASP A 269 -31.63 3.15 22.45
N VAL A 270 -31.62 3.75 23.64
CA VAL A 270 -30.46 4.01 24.48
C VAL A 270 -30.75 3.58 25.90
N ILE A 271 -30.06 2.54 26.35
CA ILE A 271 -30.23 2.00 27.72
C ILE A 271 -29.80 3.07 28.75
N ASP A 272 -30.66 3.31 29.73
CA ASP A 272 -30.37 4.25 30.83
C ASP A 272 -29.09 3.86 31.58
N GLU A 273 -28.35 4.89 32.04
CA GLU A 273 -27.07 4.74 32.76
C GLU A 273 -25.97 4.07 31.96
N SER A 274 -26.19 3.71 30.71
CA SER A 274 -25.19 3.11 29.81
C SER A 274 -24.11 4.12 29.39
N PRO A 275 -22.97 3.66 28.83
CA PRO A 275 -22.00 4.54 28.22
C PRO A 275 -22.57 5.44 27.14
N ALA A 276 -23.52 4.97 26.35
CA ALA A 276 -24.20 5.77 25.32
C ALA A 276 -25.06 6.89 25.94
N SER A 277 -25.84 6.56 27.00
CA SER A 277 -26.63 7.53 27.75
C SER A 277 -25.74 8.60 28.40
N LYS A 278 -24.64 8.19 29.06
CA LYS A 278 -23.66 9.12 29.67
C LYS A 278 -22.96 10.05 28.69
N GLN A 279 -22.89 9.66 27.42
CA GLN A 279 -22.37 10.47 26.33
C GLN A 279 -23.48 11.32 25.66
N ASP A 280 -24.70 11.36 26.20
CA ASP A 280 -25.82 12.09 25.63
C ASP A 280 -26.09 11.71 24.17
N ILE A 281 -26.13 10.40 23.89
CA ILE A 281 -26.70 9.87 22.63
C ILE A 281 -28.20 9.70 22.84
N ARG A 282 -29.00 10.03 21.83
CA ARG A 282 -30.45 10.06 21.93
C ARG A 282 -31.13 9.34 20.78
N LEU A 283 -32.41 9.01 20.96
CA LEU A 283 -33.25 8.54 19.86
C LEU A 283 -33.13 9.48 18.65
N ASP A 284 -33.31 8.91 17.47
CA ASP A 284 -33.23 9.58 16.17
C ASP A 284 -31.87 10.20 15.81
N ASP A 285 -30.82 10.00 16.61
CA ASP A 285 -29.47 10.36 16.21
C ASP A 285 -29.05 9.47 15.03
N LEU A 286 -28.57 10.09 13.94
CA LEU A 286 -28.10 9.36 12.77
C LEU A 286 -26.57 9.17 12.85
N ILE A 287 -26.10 7.93 12.89
CA ILE A 287 -24.66 7.64 12.85
C ILE A 287 -24.11 7.91 11.46
N LEU A 288 -23.07 8.74 11.38
CA LEU A 288 -22.38 9.12 10.14
C LEU A 288 -21.02 8.42 9.99
N PHE A 289 -20.31 8.25 11.13
CA PHE A 289 -18.97 7.61 11.13
C PHE A 289 -18.80 6.73 12.36
N VAL A 290 -18.02 5.63 12.18
CA VAL A 290 -17.49 4.77 13.23
C VAL A 290 -15.97 4.72 13.06
N ASP A 291 -15.20 5.18 14.07
CA ASP A 291 -13.72 5.25 14.01
C ASP A 291 -13.20 5.83 12.68
N ARG A 292 -13.69 6.99 12.27
CA ARG A 292 -13.37 7.70 11.03
C ARG A 292 -13.84 7.02 9.73
N LYS A 293 -14.50 5.85 9.81
CA LYS A 293 -15.12 5.23 8.63
C LYS A 293 -16.51 5.80 8.44
N PRO A 294 -16.82 6.37 7.26
CA PRO A 294 -18.17 6.79 6.95
C PRO A 294 -19.09 5.57 6.88
N VAL A 295 -20.30 5.69 7.41
CA VAL A 295 -21.32 4.64 7.39
C VAL A 295 -22.64 5.20 6.90
N ARG A 296 -23.30 4.49 5.99
CA ARG A 296 -24.58 4.92 5.37
C ARG A 296 -25.71 3.97 5.69
N SER A 297 -25.38 2.77 6.19
CA SER A 297 -26.35 1.73 6.53
C SER A 297 -25.98 1.02 7.83
N ILE A 298 -26.93 0.35 8.44
CA ILE A 298 -26.74 -0.50 9.62
C ILE A 298 -25.71 -1.61 9.32
N ARG A 299 -25.71 -2.17 8.11
CA ARG A 299 -24.74 -3.18 7.68
C ARG A 299 -23.32 -2.64 7.69
N GLU A 300 -23.13 -1.39 7.23
CA GLU A 300 -21.82 -0.75 7.26
C GLU A 300 -21.36 -0.43 8.69
N VAL A 301 -22.26 -0.04 9.59
CA VAL A 301 -21.97 0.09 11.02
C VAL A 301 -21.48 -1.23 11.60
N ASN A 302 -22.25 -2.31 11.39
CA ASN A 302 -21.89 -3.63 11.89
C ASN A 302 -20.58 -4.16 11.29
N ALA A 303 -20.34 -3.91 9.99
CA ALA A 303 -19.09 -4.26 9.32
C ALA A 303 -17.90 -3.46 9.86
N ALA A 304 -18.08 -2.18 10.20
CA ALA A 304 -17.03 -1.37 10.83
C ALA A 304 -16.70 -1.90 12.23
N LEU A 305 -17.71 -2.17 13.06
CA LEU A 305 -17.57 -2.66 14.42
C LEU A 305 -16.98 -4.08 14.49
N SER A 306 -17.31 -4.95 13.52
CA SER A 306 -16.80 -6.34 13.48
C SER A 306 -15.26 -6.44 13.38
N ASN A 307 -14.59 -5.36 13.04
CA ASN A 307 -13.12 -5.28 12.95
C ASN A 307 -12.49 -4.56 14.16
N ILE A 308 -13.27 -4.20 15.15
CA ILE A 308 -12.83 -3.50 16.37
C ILE A 308 -13.01 -4.46 17.54
N ASP A 309 -11.98 -4.59 18.38
CA ASP A 309 -12.07 -5.38 19.59
C ASP A 309 -13.05 -4.72 20.58
N ARG A 310 -13.83 -5.53 21.29
CA ARG A 310 -14.87 -5.07 22.23
C ARG A 310 -14.33 -4.20 23.38
N ASP A 311 -13.06 -4.37 23.74
CA ASP A 311 -12.45 -3.65 24.87
C ASP A 311 -11.83 -2.31 24.44
N ARG A 312 -11.90 -1.98 23.14
CA ARG A 312 -11.44 -0.67 22.63
C ARG A 312 -12.49 0.42 22.82
N THR A 313 -12.00 1.64 23.06
CA THR A 313 -12.82 2.85 22.94
C THR A 313 -13.00 3.19 21.46
N ILE A 314 -14.25 3.34 21.02
CA ILE A 314 -14.62 3.75 19.66
C ILE A 314 -15.03 5.23 19.63
N SER A 315 -14.87 5.86 18.47
CA SER A 315 -15.38 7.20 18.20
C SER A 315 -16.57 7.09 17.24
N ILE A 316 -17.72 7.64 17.62
CA ILE A 316 -18.91 7.72 16.76
C ILE A 316 -19.16 9.19 16.45
N VAL A 317 -19.35 9.52 15.18
CA VAL A 317 -19.86 10.81 14.73
C VAL A 317 -21.32 10.62 14.35
N LEU A 318 -22.19 11.42 14.94
CA LEU A 318 -23.63 11.37 14.71
C LEU A 318 -24.19 12.75 14.36
N ARG A 319 -25.33 12.76 13.70
CA ARG A 319 -26.11 13.95 13.38
C ARG A 319 -27.40 13.95 14.17
N ARG A 320 -27.66 15.05 14.87
CA ARG A 320 -28.90 15.35 15.57
C ARG A 320 -29.48 16.66 15.00
N GLY A 321 -30.52 16.55 14.18
CA GLY A 321 -31.02 17.70 13.41
C GLY A 321 -29.92 18.28 12.52
N GLU A 322 -29.57 19.55 12.74
CA GLU A 322 -28.50 20.25 12.01
C GLU A 322 -27.10 20.10 12.67
N GLN A 323 -27.01 19.51 13.84
CA GLN A 323 -25.76 19.41 14.59
C GLN A 323 -25.02 18.10 14.28
N VAL A 324 -23.69 18.20 14.14
CA VAL A 324 -22.79 17.06 14.03
C VAL A 324 -22.02 16.94 15.35
N LEU A 325 -22.15 15.80 16.01
CA LEU A 325 -21.60 15.52 17.33
C LEU A 325 -20.62 14.35 17.26
N THR A 326 -19.50 14.46 17.97
CA THR A 326 -18.55 13.34 18.12
C THR A 326 -18.62 12.81 19.53
N LYS A 327 -18.87 11.51 19.67
CA LYS A 327 -19.00 10.81 20.96
C LYS A 327 -17.95 9.70 21.04
N ARG A 328 -17.42 9.44 22.25
CA ARG A 328 -16.51 8.34 22.50
C ARG A 328 -17.19 7.31 23.38
N LEU A 329 -17.20 6.07 22.94
CA LEU A 329 -17.86 4.96 23.64
C LEU A 329 -16.83 3.89 23.98
N SER A 330 -16.83 3.44 25.23
CA SER A 330 -16.10 2.28 25.71
C SER A 330 -17.08 1.35 26.43
N ARG A 331 -16.77 0.07 26.45
CA ARG A 331 -17.52 -0.90 27.25
C ARG A 331 -17.52 -0.44 28.73
N LEU A 332 -18.64 -0.66 29.41
CA LEU A 332 -18.67 -0.56 30.88
C LEU A 332 -17.67 -1.58 31.44
N ASP A 333 -16.73 -1.12 32.24
CA ASP A 333 -15.99 -2.03 33.13
C ASP A 333 -17.03 -2.73 33.99
N ASP A 334 -17.10 -4.05 33.91
CA ASP A 334 -17.90 -4.87 34.80
C ASP A 334 -17.38 -4.57 36.25
N LYS A 335 -18.16 -3.83 37.03
CA LYS A 335 -17.91 -3.60 38.43
C LYS A 335 -18.27 -4.85 39.23
#